data_aefc07d9053b35772d09dfc747f42a70
#
_entry.id   aefc07d9053b35772d09dfc747f42a70
#
_cell.length_a   1.000
_cell.length_b   1.000
_cell.length_c   1.000
_cell.angle_alpha   90.00
_cell.angle_beta   90.00
_cell.angle_gamma   90.00
#
_symmetry.space_group_name_H-M   'P 1'
#
loop_
_entity.id
_entity.type
_entity.pdbx_description
1 polymer ?
#
loop_
_entity_poly.entity_id
_entity_poly.type
_entity_poly.pdbx_seq_one_letter_code
_entity_poly.pdbx_strand_id
1 'polypeptide(L)'
;MADDARPRACLTCKRRRIKCDRAKPSCARCVLAVEYCEWSKPVARPKIRFVDSSQAVAARAKSSEKQITPKPPTTPKYALHDDLETQAIAFFVRNYILDSKPNGGPTPGLFGHVMPAVSSSRTSPAGMSISAVALTVFSKWRMDQSLTKRVPGVLGQAIKTLSHDLQKKDSRHSDLTLLTTLLLQYHSAVESLLFSKKSTIVHHLGALALVREFGNPSTWSAIASEFVGILIHLEVTKAIREQRTVHPEVRYWRSIIGATTVDPIRYLDDLGIQVADMQFRASALQERIGIGSSLEEVYLLLDDMHKLDECLVLWQGNVSRFWGPFNWTPPSIIFPPIQAFQGSCHVYTSINAARRLNDLRSYRLTLATTSLKLIREWGKSCPEFCESIPGHSSVHGIVSRIQWLVDGICASVPFCLGNRSRAGSLLDFNQASWTFPTCHDMSEMYGLYGRLAEPMGVESPSDHYSHALTQGSWLMLSNLALLVAMFLGSKAFIPALPVREGQLPWICQQYLRNLSLNAIEWTHDSLLVEKVLTGANLPPANVLISEASRCVRRVSRGLQLRDDP
;
A
#
# COMPACT_ATOMS: atom_id res chain seq x y z
N MET A 1 8.70 -46.15 -26.08
CA MET A 1 8.93 -45.39 -24.88
C MET A 1 7.84 -45.75 -23.87
N ALA A 2 8.24 -46.40 -22.78
CA ALA A 2 7.30 -46.94 -21.79
C ALA A 2 6.70 -45.78 -20.98
N ASP A 3 5.37 -45.76 -20.94
CA ASP A 3 4.54 -44.77 -20.26
C ASP A 3 4.65 -44.97 -18.74
N ASP A 4 5.29 -44.03 -18.06
CA ASP A 4 5.59 -44.06 -16.62
C ASP A 4 4.31 -43.74 -15.81
N ALA A 5 3.40 -44.69 -15.76
CA ALA A 5 2.21 -44.62 -14.93
C ALA A 5 2.60 -44.81 -13.44
N ARG A 6 2.75 -43.69 -12.70
CA ARG A 6 3.03 -43.69 -11.25
C ARG A 6 2.11 -44.69 -10.52
N PRO A 7 2.67 -45.65 -9.79
CA PRO A 7 1.87 -46.69 -9.13
C PRO A 7 0.89 -46.07 -8.13
N ARG A 8 -0.37 -46.46 -8.18
CA ARG A 8 -1.43 -45.98 -7.27
C ARG A 8 -1.28 -46.65 -5.91
N ALA A 9 -1.73 -45.98 -4.84
CA ALA A 9 -1.79 -46.58 -3.50
C ALA A 9 -2.68 -47.82 -3.48
N CYS A 10 -2.35 -48.82 -2.63
CA CYS A 10 -3.19 -50.02 -2.47
C CYS A 10 -4.58 -49.65 -1.93
N LEU A 11 -5.59 -50.46 -2.24
CA LEU A 11 -7.00 -50.21 -1.83
C LEU A 11 -7.16 -50.23 -0.32
N THR A 12 -6.41 -51.06 0.38
CA THR A 12 -6.42 -51.17 1.84
C THR A 12 -5.94 -49.88 2.51
N CYS A 13 -4.79 -49.31 2.08
CA CYS A 13 -4.32 -48.02 2.60
C CYS A 13 -5.26 -46.86 2.22
N LYS A 14 -5.84 -46.89 1.01
CA LYS A 14 -6.82 -45.89 0.58
C LYS A 14 -8.09 -45.93 1.46
N ARG A 15 -8.61 -47.10 1.77
CA ARG A 15 -9.77 -47.28 2.68
C ARG A 15 -9.46 -46.81 4.10
N ARG A 16 -8.25 -47.08 4.60
CA ARG A 16 -7.78 -46.66 5.92
C ARG A 16 -7.31 -45.18 5.96
N ARG A 17 -7.33 -44.48 4.84
CA ARG A 17 -6.90 -43.04 4.68
C ARG A 17 -5.48 -42.77 5.17
N ILE A 18 -4.54 -43.73 4.97
CA ILE A 18 -3.13 -43.61 5.34
C ILE A 18 -2.22 -43.57 4.11
N LYS A 19 -1.04 -42.94 4.25
CA LYS A 19 -0.06 -42.87 3.18
C LYS A 19 0.54 -44.24 2.89
N CYS A 20 0.44 -44.71 1.64
CA CYS A 20 0.97 -45.98 1.14
C CYS A 20 2.35 -45.79 0.52
N ASP A 21 3.34 -46.60 0.86
CA ASP A 21 4.67 -46.65 0.29
C ASP A 21 4.72 -47.30 -1.11
N ARG A 22 3.61 -47.96 -1.53
CA ARG A 22 3.41 -48.55 -2.86
C ARG A 22 4.32 -49.75 -3.18
N ALA A 23 5.00 -50.32 -2.20
CA ALA A 23 5.79 -51.51 -2.38
C ALA A 23 4.91 -52.72 -2.74
N LYS A 24 5.35 -53.55 -3.71
CA LYS A 24 4.67 -54.78 -4.13
C LYS A 24 5.49 -56.02 -3.73
N PRO A 25 4.87 -57.14 -3.44
CA PRO A 25 3.43 -57.46 -3.56
C PRO A 25 2.56 -56.86 -2.47
N SER A 26 3.11 -56.55 -1.28
CA SER A 26 2.42 -55.95 -0.15
C SER A 26 3.17 -54.72 0.36
N CYS A 27 2.47 -53.60 0.57
CA CYS A 27 3.08 -52.38 1.08
C CYS A 27 3.45 -52.52 2.57
N ALA A 28 4.53 -51.87 3.02
CA ALA A 28 5.03 -51.96 4.39
C ALA A 28 3.96 -51.61 5.44
N ARG A 29 3.05 -50.68 5.12
CA ARG A 29 1.95 -50.29 6.02
C ARG A 29 0.90 -51.36 6.21
N CYS A 30 0.62 -52.18 5.20
CA CYS A 30 -0.27 -53.35 5.34
C CYS A 30 0.44 -54.48 6.04
N VAL A 31 1.72 -54.72 5.76
CA VAL A 31 2.53 -55.75 6.45
C VAL A 31 2.59 -55.47 7.95
N LEU A 32 2.95 -54.24 8.35
CA LEU A 32 3.02 -53.83 9.75
C LEU A 32 1.68 -53.90 10.48
N ALA A 33 0.57 -53.76 9.77
CA ALA A 33 -0.78 -53.83 10.34
C ALA A 33 -1.39 -55.22 10.26
N VAL A 34 -0.67 -56.22 9.75
CA VAL A 34 -1.16 -57.60 9.51
C VAL A 34 -2.45 -57.60 8.68
N GLU A 35 -2.56 -56.67 7.72
CA GLU A 35 -3.71 -56.50 6.85
C GLU A 35 -3.43 -57.00 5.44
N TYR A 36 -4.44 -57.58 4.79
CA TYR A 36 -4.32 -57.99 3.39
C TYR A 36 -4.15 -56.75 2.47
N CYS A 37 -3.06 -56.75 1.67
CA CYS A 37 -2.72 -55.64 0.80
C CYS A 37 -3.39 -55.83 -0.58
N GLU A 38 -4.55 -55.23 -0.75
CA GLU A 38 -5.34 -55.33 -1.97
C GLU A 38 -4.96 -54.24 -2.97
N TRP A 39 -4.69 -54.64 -4.24
CA TRP A 39 -4.39 -53.71 -5.32
C TRP A 39 -5.53 -53.65 -6.35
N SER A 40 -5.82 -52.46 -6.89
CA SER A 40 -6.79 -52.33 -7.98
C SER A 40 -6.29 -53.04 -9.22
N LYS A 41 -7.14 -53.91 -9.82
CA LYS A 41 -6.84 -54.50 -11.14
C LYS A 41 -6.69 -53.38 -12.16
N PRO A 42 -5.73 -53.48 -13.13
CA PRO A 42 -5.60 -52.51 -14.19
C PRO A 42 -6.90 -52.50 -15.00
N VAL A 43 -7.61 -51.40 -14.98
CA VAL A 43 -8.75 -51.17 -15.88
C VAL A 43 -8.17 -50.80 -17.23
N ALA A 44 -8.43 -51.63 -18.24
CA ALA A 44 -8.06 -51.33 -19.63
C ALA A 44 -8.68 -49.98 -20.01
N ARG A 45 -7.84 -49.02 -20.33
CA ARG A 45 -8.34 -47.74 -20.85
C ARG A 45 -9.07 -47.99 -22.16
N PRO A 46 -10.27 -47.47 -22.39
CA PRO A 46 -10.89 -47.52 -23.71
C PRO A 46 -9.94 -46.83 -24.69
N LYS A 47 -9.57 -47.54 -25.72
CA LYS A 47 -8.79 -46.96 -26.83
C LYS A 47 -9.66 -45.87 -27.50
N ILE A 48 -9.34 -44.62 -27.27
CA ILE A 48 -9.95 -43.52 -28.03
C ILE A 48 -9.49 -43.70 -29.47
N ARG A 49 -10.41 -44.08 -30.35
CA ARG A 49 -10.20 -44.18 -31.78
C ARG A 49 -10.61 -42.85 -32.41
N PHE A 50 -9.65 -42.08 -32.84
CA PHE A 50 -9.95 -40.90 -33.69
C PHE A 50 -10.43 -41.40 -35.03
N VAL A 51 -11.66 -41.12 -35.37
CA VAL A 51 -12.22 -41.37 -36.70
C VAL A 51 -12.14 -40.06 -37.44
N ASP A 52 -11.35 -40.01 -38.49
CA ASP A 52 -11.33 -38.87 -39.40
C ASP A 52 -12.64 -38.87 -40.19
N SER A 53 -13.53 -37.98 -39.86
CA SER A 53 -14.82 -37.80 -40.50
C SER A 53 -14.81 -36.67 -41.57
N SER A 54 -13.62 -36.13 -41.90
CA SER A 54 -13.47 -35.00 -42.80
C SER A 54 -14.11 -35.29 -44.16
N GLN A 55 -13.94 -36.53 -44.71
CA GLN A 55 -14.56 -36.94 -45.98
C GLN A 55 -16.06 -37.08 -45.88
N ALA A 56 -16.60 -37.57 -44.75
CA ALA A 56 -18.04 -37.70 -44.54
C ALA A 56 -18.71 -36.32 -44.38
N VAL A 57 -18.03 -35.37 -43.74
CA VAL A 57 -18.50 -33.99 -43.62
C VAL A 57 -18.44 -33.27 -44.97
N ALA A 58 -17.36 -33.47 -45.75
CA ALA A 58 -17.27 -32.90 -47.11
C ALA A 58 -18.30 -33.48 -48.09
N ALA A 59 -18.61 -34.80 -47.99
CA ALA A 59 -19.67 -35.41 -48.77
C ALA A 59 -21.09 -34.91 -48.42
N ARG A 60 -21.35 -34.68 -47.12
CA ARG A 60 -22.61 -34.05 -46.67
C ARG A 60 -22.73 -32.59 -47.11
N ALA A 61 -21.65 -31.83 -47.12
CA ALA A 61 -21.62 -30.46 -47.60
C ALA A 61 -21.98 -30.36 -49.09
N LYS A 62 -21.50 -31.32 -49.92
CA LYS A 62 -21.78 -31.38 -51.35
C LYS A 62 -23.20 -31.85 -51.68
N SER A 63 -23.89 -32.58 -50.79
CA SER A 63 -25.26 -33.05 -51.03
C SER A 63 -26.35 -32.06 -50.53
N SER A 64 -25.98 -30.95 -49.97
CA SER A 64 -26.90 -29.91 -49.45
C SER A 64 -26.88 -28.63 -50.29
N GLU A 65 -26.59 -28.69 -51.57
CA GLU A 65 -26.79 -27.55 -52.50
C GLU A 65 -28.26 -27.33 -52.87
N LYS A 66 -29.12 -27.18 -51.85
CA LYS A 66 -30.36 -26.42 -51.94
C LYS A 66 -30.07 -25.02 -51.45
N GLN A 67 -30.31 -24.05 -52.31
CA GLN A 67 -30.15 -22.63 -52.05
C GLN A 67 -30.63 -22.25 -50.64
N ILE A 68 -29.70 -22.21 -49.69
CA ILE A 68 -29.92 -21.56 -48.43
C ILE A 68 -29.47 -20.13 -48.65
N THR A 69 -30.38 -19.21 -48.81
CA THR A 69 -30.10 -17.79 -48.61
C THR A 69 -29.35 -17.66 -47.31
N PRO A 70 -28.15 -17.00 -47.28
CA PRO A 70 -27.40 -16.87 -46.05
C PRO A 70 -28.25 -16.06 -45.07
N LYS A 71 -28.82 -16.75 -44.07
CA LYS A 71 -29.34 -16.07 -42.91
C LYS A 71 -28.19 -15.26 -42.32
N PRO A 72 -28.35 -13.94 -42.12
CA PRO A 72 -27.28 -13.18 -41.50
C PRO A 72 -26.87 -13.90 -40.20
N PRO A 73 -25.58 -13.93 -39.86
CA PRO A 73 -25.13 -14.60 -38.64
C PRO A 73 -25.99 -14.06 -37.50
N THR A 74 -26.78 -14.94 -36.87
CA THR A 74 -27.48 -14.60 -35.65
C THR A 74 -26.37 -14.27 -34.65
N THR A 75 -26.04 -12.99 -34.52
CA THR A 75 -25.32 -12.49 -33.37
C THR A 75 -25.89 -13.17 -32.14
N PRO A 76 -25.08 -13.78 -31.28
CA PRO A 76 -25.56 -14.39 -30.06
C PRO A 76 -26.52 -13.40 -29.41
N LYS A 77 -27.75 -13.79 -29.14
CA LYS A 77 -28.80 -12.95 -28.51
C LYS A 77 -28.41 -12.48 -27.11
N TYR A 78 -27.31 -12.98 -26.62
CA TYR A 78 -26.55 -12.53 -25.46
C TYR A 78 -25.19 -12.04 -26.00
N ALA A 79 -25.13 -10.80 -26.47
CA ALA A 79 -23.90 -10.06 -26.31
C ALA A 79 -23.55 -10.24 -24.82
N LEU A 80 -22.38 -10.82 -24.54
CA LEU A 80 -21.79 -10.70 -23.22
C LEU A 80 -21.71 -9.19 -23.01
N HIS A 81 -22.73 -8.62 -22.37
CA HIS A 81 -22.64 -7.27 -21.86
C HIS A 81 -21.46 -7.34 -20.92
N ASP A 82 -20.32 -6.82 -21.37
CA ASP A 82 -19.18 -6.61 -20.53
C ASP A 82 -19.69 -5.82 -19.33
N ASP A 83 -19.94 -6.53 -18.23
CA ASP A 83 -20.28 -5.87 -16.97
C ASP A 83 -19.05 -5.11 -16.52
N LEU A 84 -18.97 -3.84 -16.93
CA LEU A 84 -17.84 -2.94 -16.66
C LEU A 84 -17.59 -2.81 -15.17
N GLU A 85 -18.60 -2.99 -14.34
CA GLU A 85 -18.48 -3.01 -12.89
C GLU A 85 -17.72 -4.26 -12.43
N THR A 86 -18.04 -5.43 -12.99
CA THR A 86 -17.29 -6.67 -12.73
C THR A 86 -15.83 -6.56 -13.17
N GLN A 87 -15.57 -5.98 -14.34
CA GLN A 87 -14.21 -5.73 -14.80
C GLN A 87 -13.46 -4.78 -13.89
N ALA A 88 -14.10 -3.70 -13.43
CA ALA A 88 -13.52 -2.76 -12.49
C ALA A 88 -13.17 -3.40 -11.15
N ILE A 89 -14.09 -4.23 -10.59
CA ILE A 89 -13.83 -4.96 -9.35
C ILE A 89 -12.70 -5.96 -9.53
N ALA A 90 -12.68 -6.74 -10.62
CA ALA A 90 -11.63 -7.70 -10.92
C ALA A 90 -10.26 -7.02 -11.06
N PHE A 91 -10.22 -5.88 -11.76
CA PHE A 91 -9.01 -5.07 -11.89
C PHE A 91 -8.54 -4.56 -10.53
N PHE A 92 -9.45 -4.02 -9.72
CA PHE A 92 -9.13 -3.50 -8.39
C PHE A 92 -8.60 -4.60 -7.47
N VAL A 93 -9.28 -5.74 -7.42
CA VAL A 93 -8.86 -6.90 -6.62
C VAL A 93 -7.48 -7.38 -7.05
N ARG A 94 -7.27 -7.58 -8.35
CA ARG A 94 -6.00 -8.10 -8.88
C ARG A 94 -4.80 -7.21 -8.56
N ASN A 95 -4.97 -5.89 -8.62
CA ASN A 95 -3.84 -4.97 -8.66
C ASN A 95 -3.70 -4.10 -7.41
N TYR A 96 -4.75 -3.97 -6.60
CA TYR A 96 -4.75 -3.12 -5.40
C TYR A 96 -4.86 -3.92 -4.09
N ILE A 97 -5.27 -5.19 -4.16
CA ILE A 97 -5.32 -6.03 -2.97
C ILE A 97 -3.99 -6.78 -2.85
N LEU A 98 -3.25 -6.43 -1.82
CA LEU A 98 -2.03 -7.13 -1.44
C LEU A 98 -2.44 -8.44 -0.76
N ASP A 99 -2.17 -9.58 -1.40
CA ASP A 99 -2.41 -10.87 -0.78
C ASP A 99 -1.54 -11.03 0.48
N SER A 100 -2.19 -11.05 1.63
CA SER A 100 -1.54 -11.48 2.86
C SER A 100 -1.39 -13.00 2.83
N LYS A 101 -0.19 -13.46 2.53
CA LYS A 101 0.11 -14.90 2.62
C LYS A 101 -0.04 -15.36 4.07
N PRO A 102 -0.63 -16.56 4.32
CA PRO A 102 -1.01 -17.03 5.68
C PRO A 102 0.16 -17.29 6.64
N ASN A 103 1.41 -17.10 6.25
CA ASN A 103 2.59 -17.48 7.03
C ASN A 103 3.37 -16.29 7.59
N GLY A 104 2.71 -15.40 8.35
CA GLY A 104 3.40 -14.35 9.10
C GLY A 104 3.56 -13.01 8.39
N GLY A 105 2.89 -12.80 7.26
CA GLY A 105 2.68 -11.48 6.68
C GLY A 105 1.75 -10.63 7.55
N PRO A 106 1.74 -9.30 7.36
CA PRO A 106 0.81 -8.43 8.04
C PRO A 106 -0.63 -8.91 7.81
N THR A 107 -1.46 -8.73 8.84
CA THR A 107 -2.92 -8.98 8.76
C THR A 107 -3.49 -8.47 7.43
N PRO A 108 -4.51 -9.19 6.88
CA PRO A 108 -5.08 -8.87 5.57
C PRO A 108 -5.64 -7.48 5.54
N GLY A 109 -5.24 -6.42 5.57
CA GLY A 109 -5.75 -5.05 5.62
C GLY A 109 -7.20 -4.92 5.14
N LEU A 110 -7.70 -3.70 5.07
CA LEU A 110 -9.08 -3.39 4.66
C LEU A 110 -9.55 -4.23 3.46
N PHE A 111 -8.67 -4.46 2.51
CA PHE A 111 -9.00 -5.14 1.25
C PHE A 111 -9.04 -6.66 1.35
N GLY A 112 -8.46 -7.29 2.37
CA GLY A 112 -8.60 -8.72 2.61
C GLY A 112 -10.05 -9.16 2.85
N HIS A 113 -10.88 -8.23 3.33
CA HIS A 113 -12.31 -8.45 3.59
C HIS A 113 -13.22 -8.05 2.41
N VAL A 114 -12.64 -7.47 1.33
CA VAL A 114 -13.40 -7.00 0.16
C VAL A 114 -14.05 -8.16 -0.58
N MET A 115 -13.30 -9.23 -0.89
CA MET A 115 -13.84 -10.34 -1.65
C MET A 115 -14.99 -11.07 -0.94
N PRO A 116 -14.89 -11.40 0.36
CA PRO A 116 -16.02 -11.95 1.11
C PRO A 116 -17.26 -11.03 1.07
N ALA A 117 -17.08 -9.72 1.22
CA ALA A 117 -18.19 -8.76 1.19
C ALA A 117 -18.86 -8.67 -0.18
N VAL A 118 -18.09 -8.63 -1.28
CA VAL A 118 -18.61 -8.60 -2.66
C VAL A 118 -19.30 -9.92 -3.00
N SER A 119 -18.71 -11.05 -2.59
CA SER A 119 -19.27 -12.38 -2.87
C SER A 119 -20.57 -12.62 -2.13
N SER A 120 -20.75 -12.03 -0.94
CA SER A 120 -22.00 -12.15 -0.17
C SER A 120 -23.15 -11.34 -0.78
N SER A 121 -22.91 -10.09 -1.19
CA SER A 121 -23.90 -9.26 -1.86
C SER A 121 -23.28 -8.00 -2.48
N ARG A 122 -23.37 -7.88 -3.80
CA ARG A 122 -22.98 -6.65 -4.52
C ARG A 122 -23.86 -5.45 -4.22
N THR A 123 -25.10 -5.68 -3.86
CA THR A 123 -26.09 -4.64 -3.55
C THR A 123 -26.05 -4.21 -2.08
N SER A 124 -25.19 -4.82 -1.27
CA SER A 124 -24.94 -4.35 0.10
C SER A 124 -24.21 -2.99 0.08
N PRO A 125 -24.32 -2.18 1.15
CA PRO A 125 -23.58 -0.93 1.25
C PRO A 125 -22.07 -1.11 1.04
N ALA A 126 -21.48 -2.18 1.59
CA ALA A 126 -20.07 -2.51 1.39
C ALA A 126 -19.78 -2.87 -0.07
N GLY A 127 -20.58 -3.74 -0.69
CA GLY A 127 -20.44 -4.13 -2.10
C GLY A 127 -20.50 -2.92 -3.04
N MET A 128 -21.47 -2.04 -2.84
CA MET A 128 -21.60 -0.80 -3.63
C MET A 128 -20.44 0.17 -3.37
N SER A 129 -19.94 0.27 -2.13
CA SER A 129 -18.78 1.11 -1.84
C SER A 129 -17.51 0.60 -2.52
N ILE A 130 -17.31 -0.72 -2.58
CA ILE A 130 -16.22 -1.35 -3.33
C ILE A 130 -16.37 -1.07 -4.82
N SER A 131 -17.58 -1.24 -5.37
CA SER A 131 -17.88 -0.92 -6.79
C SER A 131 -17.55 0.53 -7.10
N ALA A 132 -17.90 1.47 -6.22
CA ALA A 132 -17.57 2.89 -6.41
C ALA A 132 -16.05 3.12 -6.44
N VAL A 133 -15.29 2.54 -5.50
CA VAL A 133 -13.81 2.63 -5.48
C VAL A 133 -13.23 2.02 -6.75
N ALA A 134 -13.65 0.80 -7.09
CA ALA A 134 -13.15 0.07 -8.26
C ALA A 134 -13.43 0.83 -9.57
N LEU A 135 -14.64 1.34 -9.76
CA LEU A 135 -15.01 2.16 -10.93
C LEU A 135 -14.20 3.44 -11.01
N THR A 136 -13.98 4.12 -9.87
CA THR A 136 -13.18 5.35 -9.80
C THR A 136 -11.75 5.11 -10.27
N VAL A 137 -11.10 4.06 -9.74
CA VAL A 137 -9.74 3.70 -10.11
C VAL A 137 -9.67 3.21 -11.56
N PHE A 138 -10.57 2.30 -11.94
CA PHE A 138 -10.60 1.71 -13.27
C PHE A 138 -10.88 2.72 -14.38
N SER A 139 -11.76 3.71 -14.13
CA SER A 139 -12.03 4.81 -15.07
C SER A 139 -10.77 5.60 -15.40
N LYS A 140 -9.90 5.79 -14.40
CA LYS A 140 -8.60 6.48 -14.57
C LYS A 140 -7.64 5.65 -15.43
N TRP A 141 -7.53 4.35 -15.16
CA TRP A 141 -6.66 3.44 -15.91
C TRP A 141 -7.13 3.21 -17.35
N ARG A 142 -8.45 3.19 -17.58
CA ARG A 142 -9.03 3.12 -18.93
C ARG A 142 -9.05 4.46 -19.66
N MET A 143 -8.83 5.57 -18.96
CA MET A 143 -9.05 6.93 -19.48
C MET A 143 -10.49 7.11 -20.02
N ASP A 144 -11.47 6.48 -19.35
CA ASP A 144 -12.87 6.42 -19.78
C ASP A 144 -13.76 7.27 -18.86
N GLN A 145 -14.09 8.47 -19.32
CA GLN A 145 -14.95 9.40 -18.58
C GLN A 145 -16.39 8.90 -18.40
N SER A 146 -16.85 7.97 -19.23
CA SER A 146 -18.22 7.43 -19.11
C SER A 146 -18.38 6.61 -17.82
N LEU A 147 -17.32 5.92 -17.39
CA LEU A 147 -17.26 5.20 -16.12
C LEU A 147 -17.31 6.15 -14.93
N THR A 148 -16.59 7.26 -15.01
CA THR A 148 -16.57 8.29 -13.95
C THR A 148 -17.99 8.84 -13.68
N LYS A 149 -18.83 8.96 -14.71
CA LYS A 149 -20.21 9.43 -14.56
C LYS A 149 -21.13 8.44 -13.82
N ARG A 150 -20.76 7.16 -13.74
CA ARG A 150 -21.54 6.13 -13.01
C ARG A 150 -21.27 6.15 -11.50
N VAL A 151 -20.06 6.56 -11.10
CA VAL A 151 -19.62 6.53 -9.69
C VAL A 151 -20.58 7.25 -8.74
N PRO A 152 -21.06 8.49 -9.01
CA PRO A 152 -21.96 9.18 -8.09
C PRO A 152 -23.26 8.43 -7.81
N GLY A 153 -23.81 7.73 -8.81
CA GLY A 153 -25.03 6.92 -8.64
C GLY A 153 -24.81 5.74 -7.69
N VAL A 154 -23.73 4.98 -7.90
CA VAL A 154 -23.38 3.83 -7.05
C VAL A 154 -23.03 4.30 -5.62
N LEU A 155 -22.23 5.34 -5.50
CA LEU A 155 -21.84 5.94 -4.22
C LEU A 155 -23.05 6.48 -3.45
N GLY A 156 -23.93 7.22 -4.13
CA GLY A 156 -25.17 7.76 -3.53
C GLY A 156 -26.08 6.65 -3.01
N GLN A 157 -26.18 5.54 -3.73
CA GLN A 157 -26.96 4.39 -3.28
C GLN A 157 -26.30 3.72 -2.07
N ALA A 158 -24.98 3.56 -2.06
CA ALA A 158 -24.24 3.01 -0.93
C ALA A 158 -24.47 3.85 0.34
N ILE A 159 -24.33 5.18 0.25
CA ILE A 159 -24.56 6.11 1.35
C ILE A 159 -26.01 6.05 1.84
N LYS A 160 -27.00 6.05 0.92
CA LYS A 160 -28.42 5.98 1.28
C LYS A 160 -28.74 4.70 2.05
N THR A 161 -28.23 3.56 1.57
CA THR A 161 -28.47 2.27 2.21
C THR A 161 -27.75 2.18 3.56
N LEU A 162 -26.51 2.65 3.64
CA LEU A 162 -25.78 2.76 4.92
C LEU A 162 -26.55 3.64 5.93
N SER A 163 -27.05 4.80 5.49
CA SER A 163 -27.82 5.71 6.36
C SER A 163 -29.09 5.06 6.90
N HIS A 164 -29.76 4.23 6.09
CA HIS A 164 -30.91 3.44 6.53
C HIS A 164 -30.52 2.36 7.53
N ASP A 165 -29.42 1.65 7.29
CA ASP A 165 -28.94 0.59 8.18
C ASP A 165 -28.46 1.16 9.52
N LEU A 166 -27.88 2.37 9.55
CA LEU A 166 -27.47 3.06 10.78
C LEU A 166 -28.66 3.43 11.69
N GLN A 167 -29.89 3.44 11.19
CA GLN A 167 -31.09 3.65 12.03
C GLN A 167 -31.42 2.39 12.87
N LYS A 168 -30.97 1.22 12.44
CA LYS A 168 -31.16 -0.06 13.14
C LYS A 168 -30.04 -0.28 14.15
N LYS A 169 -30.39 -0.56 15.42
CA LYS A 169 -29.41 -0.74 16.50
C LYS A 169 -28.41 -1.87 16.18
N ASP A 170 -28.87 -3.01 15.73
CA ASP A 170 -28.02 -4.18 15.44
C ASP A 170 -27.04 -3.91 14.29
N SER A 171 -27.45 -3.11 13.30
CA SER A 171 -26.57 -2.78 12.17
C SER A 171 -25.43 -1.84 12.56
N ARG A 172 -25.57 -1.02 13.59
CA ARG A 172 -24.49 -0.14 14.07
C ARG A 172 -23.31 -0.91 14.64
N HIS A 173 -23.55 -2.10 15.18
CA HIS A 173 -22.52 -2.97 15.75
C HIS A 173 -21.95 -3.98 14.75
N SER A 174 -22.29 -3.84 13.46
CA SER A 174 -21.85 -4.75 12.41
C SER A 174 -20.48 -4.38 11.87
N ASP A 175 -19.57 -5.39 11.76
CA ASP A 175 -18.28 -5.26 11.07
C ASP A 175 -18.44 -4.73 9.65
N LEU A 176 -19.53 -5.12 8.97
CA LEU A 176 -19.85 -4.70 7.61
C LEU A 176 -20.17 -3.21 7.50
N THR A 177 -20.79 -2.63 8.53
CA THR A 177 -21.07 -1.18 8.62
C THR A 177 -19.78 -0.39 8.78
N LEU A 178 -18.87 -0.87 9.64
CA LEU A 178 -17.55 -0.28 9.81
C LEU A 178 -16.71 -0.39 8.53
N LEU A 179 -16.68 -1.57 7.90
CA LEU A 179 -16.03 -1.78 6.59
C LEU A 179 -16.56 -0.79 5.55
N THR A 180 -17.89 -0.65 5.45
CA THR A 180 -18.53 0.28 4.51
C THR A 180 -18.04 1.70 4.73
N THR A 181 -18.02 2.16 5.98
CA THR A 181 -17.59 3.52 6.34
C THR A 181 -16.12 3.76 6.00
N LEU A 182 -15.24 2.77 6.26
CA LEU A 182 -13.83 2.84 5.88
C LEU A 182 -13.62 2.84 4.36
N LEU A 183 -14.44 2.09 3.61
CA LEU A 183 -14.41 2.10 2.14
C LEU A 183 -14.86 3.45 1.57
N LEU A 184 -15.86 4.08 2.16
CA LEU A 184 -16.30 5.43 1.78
C LEU A 184 -15.21 6.47 2.09
N GLN A 185 -14.52 6.34 3.23
CA GLN A 185 -13.35 7.18 3.55
C GLN A 185 -12.23 6.97 2.53
N TYR A 186 -11.92 5.72 2.18
CA TYR A 186 -10.92 5.41 1.16
C TYR A 186 -11.31 5.96 -0.21
N HIS A 187 -12.59 5.82 -0.62
CA HIS A 187 -13.11 6.42 -1.85
C HIS A 187 -12.90 7.94 -1.88
N SER A 188 -13.23 8.63 -0.78
CA SER A 188 -13.05 10.09 -0.68
C SER A 188 -11.56 10.49 -0.82
N ALA A 189 -10.65 9.72 -0.24
CA ALA A 189 -9.21 9.97 -0.37
C ALA A 189 -8.73 9.74 -1.82
N VAL A 190 -9.17 8.64 -2.46
CA VAL A 190 -8.86 8.32 -3.87
C VAL A 190 -9.39 9.40 -4.80
N GLU A 191 -10.65 9.80 -4.62
CA GLU A 191 -11.28 10.84 -5.44
C GLU A 191 -10.59 12.20 -5.28
N SER A 192 -10.22 12.55 -4.04
CA SER A 192 -9.47 13.78 -3.75
C SER A 192 -8.15 13.84 -4.48
N LEU A 193 -7.40 12.76 -4.49
CA LEU A 193 -6.09 12.70 -5.13
C LEU A 193 -6.19 12.61 -6.66
N LEU A 194 -7.06 11.74 -7.20
CA LEU A 194 -7.15 11.52 -8.64
C LEU A 194 -7.86 12.66 -9.39
N PHE A 195 -8.79 13.34 -8.75
CA PHE A 195 -9.64 14.36 -9.39
C PHE A 195 -9.56 15.74 -8.75
N SER A 196 -8.59 15.96 -7.84
CA SER A 196 -8.38 17.22 -7.12
C SER A 196 -9.64 17.74 -6.41
N LYS A 197 -10.52 16.85 -5.97
CA LYS A 197 -11.70 17.18 -5.17
C LYS A 197 -11.33 17.32 -3.70
N LYS A 198 -12.11 18.10 -2.94
CA LYS A 198 -11.92 18.18 -1.49
C LYS A 198 -12.24 16.84 -0.84
N SER A 199 -11.31 16.30 -0.06
CA SER A 199 -11.59 15.14 0.79
C SER A 199 -12.54 15.53 1.93
N THR A 200 -13.42 14.62 2.33
CA THR A 200 -14.32 14.83 3.47
C THR A 200 -13.81 14.10 4.71
N ILE A 201 -13.95 14.76 5.87
CA ILE A 201 -13.64 14.17 7.18
C ILE A 201 -14.81 13.35 7.74
N VAL A 202 -16.01 13.50 7.15
CA VAL A 202 -17.26 12.94 7.68
C VAL A 202 -17.18 11.43 7.89
N HIS A 203 -16.60 10.70 6.92
CA HIS A 203 -16.49 9.25 7.03
C HIS A 203 -15.48 8.82 8.10
N HIS A 204 -14.40 9.60 8.30
CA HIS A 204 -13.44 9.33 9.38
C HIS A 204 -14.08 9.52 10.76
N LEU A 205 -14.74 10.64 10.97
CA LEU A 205 -15.47 10.91 12.24
C LEU A 205 -16.62 9.91 12.44
N GLY A 206 -17.30 9.53 11.37
CA GLY A 206 -18.32 8.48 11.40
C GLY A 206 -17.77 7.13 11.81
N ALA A 207 -16.59 6.74 11.32
CA ALA A 207 -15.92 5.49 11.71
C ALA A 207 -15.53 5.52 13.20
N LEU A 208 -14.96 6.63 13.70
CA LEU A 208 -14.65 6.80 15.13
C LEU A 208 -15.91 6.68 15.99
N ALA A 209 -17.01 7.31 15.58
CA ALA A 209 -18.28 7.24 16.30
C ALA A 209 -18.86 5.81 16.31
N LEU A 210 -18.78 5.07 15.19
CA LEU A 210 -19.22 3.68 15.12
C LEU A 210 -18.44 2.78 16.07
N VAL A 211 -17.11 2.91 16.11
CA VAL A 211 -16.29 2.09 17.01
C VAL A 211 -16.61 2.38 18.48
N ARG A 212 -16.97 3.61 18.82
CA ARG A 212 -17.45 3.95 20.16
C ARG A 212 -18.71 3.17 20.53
N GLU A 213 -19.65 3.02 19.60
CA GLU A 213 -20.86 2.22 19.79
C GLU A 213 -20.57 0.72 19.99
N PHE A 214 -19.44 0.19 19.45
CA PHE A 214 -19.02 -1.19 19.66
C PHE A 214 -18.66 -1.51 21.13
N GLY A 215 -18.48 -0.50 21.97
CA GLY A 215 -18.22 -0.64 23.40
C GLY A 215 -16.83 -1.20 23.73
N ASN A 216 -16.76 -2.16 24.65
CA ASN A 216 -15.49 -2.66 25.16
C ASN A 216 -14.67 -3.41 24.09
N PRO A 217 -13.41 -3.01 23.80
CA PRO A 217 -12.52 -3.68 22.85
C PRO A 217 -12.35 -5.19 23.04
N SER A 218 -12.45 -5.69 24.27
CA SER A 218 -12.33 -7.14 24.55
C SER A 218 -13.51 -7.97 24.01
N THR A 219 -14.61 -7.33 23.63
CA THR A 219 -15.80 -8.01 23.07
C THR A 219 -15.86 -7.91 21.53
N TRP A 220 -14.90 -7.22 20.91
CA TRP A 220 -14.89 -7.04 19.46
C TRP A 220 -14.57 -8.35 18.72
N SER A 221 -15.15 -8.51 17.54
CA SER A 221 -14.73 -9.56 16.63
C SER A 221 -13.27 -9.36 16.19
N ALA A 222 -12.62 -10.42 15.71
CA ALA A 222 -11.28 -10.33 15.13
C ALA A 222 -11.26 -9.36 13.93
N ILE A 223 -12.34 -9.33 13.14
CA ILE A 223 -12.52 -8.46 11.97
C ILE A 223 -12.66 -7.00 12.42
N ALA A 224 -13.51 -6.72 13.42
CA ALA A 224 -13.64 -5.37 13.98
C ALA A 224 -12.30 -4.85 14.52
N SER A 225 -11.56 -5.70 15.25
CA SER A 225 -10.24 -5.35 15.79
C SER A 225 -9.23 -4.99 14.69
N GLU A 226 -9.30 -5.66 13.55
CA GLU A 226 -8.47 -5.34 12.37
C GLU A 226 -8.86 -3.98 11.76
N PHE A 227 -10.15 -3.75 11.56
CA PHE A 227 -10.64 -2.47 11.02
C PHE A 227 -10.33 -1.29 11.94
N VAL A 228 -10.44 -1.49 13.24
CA VAL A 228 -10.02 -0.48 14.23
C VAL A 228 -8.52 -0.23 14.15
N GLY A 229 -7.69 -1.25 13.94
CA GLY A 229 -6.26 -1.07 13.69
C GLY A 229 -5.97 -0.18 12.48
N ILE A 230 -6.71 -0.36 11.38
CA ILE A 230 -6.61 0.49 10.19
C ILE A 230 -7.03 1.93 10.51
N LEU A 231 -8.14 2.11 11.23
CA LEU A 231 -8.62 3.43 11.64
C LEU A 231 -7.63 4.16 12.55
N ILE A 232 -6.99 3.45 13.47
CA ILE A 232 -5.91 3.97 14.32
C ILE A 232 -4.75 4.47 13.45
N HIS A 233 -4.27 3.66 12.50
CA HIS A 233 -3.19 4.07 11.60
C HIS A 233 -3.53 5.34 10.81
N LEU A 234 -4.75 5.44 10.28
CA LEU A 234 -5.23 6.61 9.56
C LEU A 234 -5.31 7.85 10.47
N GLU A 235 -5.74 7.68 11.72
CA GLU A 235 -5.79 8.77 12.70
C GLU A 235 -4.38 9.23 13.10
N VAL A 236 -3.45 8.32 13.35
CA VAL A 236 -2.05 8.63 13.67
C VAL A 236 -1.40 9.45 12.55
N THR A 237 -1.50 8.99 11.32
CA THR A 237 -0.93 9.71 10.17
C THR A 237 -1.57 11.08 9.96
N LYS A 238 -2.88 11.21 10.25
CA LYS A 238 -3.59 12.47 10.20
C LYS A 238 -3.16 13.41 11.34
N ALA A 239 -3.07 12.92 12.55
CA ALA A 239 -2.66 13.70 13.73
C ALA A 239 -1.26 14.30 13.55
N ILE A 240 -0.29 13.50 13.08
CA ILE A 240 1.08 13.96 12.77
C ILE A 240 1.05 15.07 11.70
N ARG A 241 0.29 14.88 10.62
CA ARG A 241 0.18 15.88 9.54
C ARG A 241 -0.45 17.18 10.00
N GLU A 242 -1.47 17.11 10.87
CA GLU A 242 -2.21 18.25 11.41
C GLU A 242 -1.56 18.84 12.68
N GLN A 243 -0.45 18.26 13.15
CA GLN A 243 0.31 18.69 14.33
C GLN A 243 -0.56 18.73 15.60
N ARG A 244 -1.44 17.76 15.76
CA ARG A 244 -2.32 17.60 16.90
C ARG A 244 -2.17 16.23 17.57
N THR A 245 -2.72 16.08 18.74
CA THR A 245 -2.82 14.76 19.38
C THR A 245 -3.84 13.89 18.65
N VAL A 246 -3.71 12.57 18.78
CA VAL A 246 -4.73 11.64 18.29
C VAL A 246 -6.02 11.77 19.09
N HIS A 247 -7.13 11.36 18.50
CA HIS A 247 -8.44 11.35 19.15
C HIS A 247 -8.40 10.54 20.47
N PRO A 248 -9.03 11.01 21.56
CA PRO A 248 -8.97 10.35 22.87
C PRO A 248 -9.40 8.89 22.84
N GLU A 249 -10.43 8.55 22.06
CA GLU A 249 -10.87 7.16 21.93
C GLU A 249 -9.79 6.25 21.35
N VAL A 250 -8.96 6.73 20.43
CA VAL A 250 -7.85 5.94 19.86
C VAL A 250 -6.86 5.54 20.95
N ARG A 251 -6.57 6.44 21.90
CA ARG A 251 -5.74 6.12 23.07
C ARG A 251 -6.36 5.05 23.94
N TYR A 252 -7.67 5.21 24.23
CA TYR A 252 -8.43 4.24 25.00
C TYR A 252 -8.41 2.86 24.35
N TRP A 253 -8.70 2.75 23.05
CA TRP A 253 -8.68 1.47 22.35
C TRP A 253 -7.29 0.84 22.35
N ARG A 254 -6.24 1.64 22.13
CA ARG A 254 -4.86 1.14 22.14
C ARG A 254 -4.41 0.65 23.50
N SER A 255 -4.81 1.30 24.58
CA SER A 255 -4.47 0.85 25.95
C SER A 255 -5.02 -0.56 26.26
N ILE A 256 -6.14 -0.92 25.64
CA ILE A 256 -6.76 -2.24 25.85
C ILE A 256 -6.24 -3.27 24.84
N ILE A 257 -6.18 -2.93 23.54
CA ILE A 257 -5.73 -3.84 22.48
C ILE A 257 -4.23 -4.10 22.60
N GLY A 258 -3.42 -3.09 22.94
CA GLY A 258 -1.96 -3.17 22.98
C GLY A 258 -1.42 -4.18 23.98
N ALA A 259 -2.17 -4.47 25.04
CA ALA A 259 -1.78 -5.45 26.06
C ALA A 259 -1.78 -6.91 25.57
N THR A 260 -2.36 -7.21 24.38
CA THR A 260 -2.65 -8.58 23.95
C THR A 260 -1.90 -9.06 22.71
N THR A 261 -1.19 -8.19 21.96
CA THR A 261 -0.59 -8.58 20.67
C THR A 261 0.80 -7.99 20.42
N VAL A 262 1.77 -8.86 20.12
CA VAL A 262 3.14 -8.52 19.65
C VAL A 262 3.14 -8.34 18.12
N ASP A 263 2.22 -7.55 17.57
CA ASP A 263 2.20 -7.25 16.13
C ASP A 263 3.12 -6.04 15.84
N PRO A 264 4.20 -6.21 15.04
CA PRO A 264 5.12 -5.13 14.75
C PRO A 264 4.45 -3.90 14.13
N ILE A 265 3.40 -4.09 13.30
CA ILE A 265 2.69 -2.99 12.64
C ILE A 265 1.93 -2.16 13.65
N ARG A 266 1.20 -2.82 14.56
CA ARG A 266 0.45 -2.14 15.63
C ARG A 266 1.38 -1.42 16.58
N TYR A 267 2.55 -1.99 16.88
CA TYR A 267 3.54 -1.34 17.70
C TYR A 267 4.14 -0.08 17.03
N LEU A 268 4.31 -0.08 15.70
CA LEU A 268 4.71 1.14 14.99
C LEU A 268 3.66 2.25 15.10
N ASP A 269 2.36 1.91 15.08
CA ASP A 269 1.29 2.89 15.28
C ASP A 269 1.29 3.45 16.72
N ASP A 270 1.64 2.65 17.74
CA ASP A 270 1.82 3.14 19.12
C ASP A 270 2.96 4.15 19.24
N LEU A 271 4.07 3.88 18.56
CA LEU A 271 5.17 4.84 18.48
C LEU A 271 4.74 6.10 17.72
N GLY A 272 3.94 5.95 16.66
CA GLY A 272 3.36 7.07 15.92
C GLY A 272 2.45 7.97 16.75
N ILE A 273 1.65 7.41 17.67
CA ILE A 273 0.85 8.18 18.65
C ILE A 273 1.77 9.05 19.51
N GLN A 274 2.86 8.47 20.01
CA GLN A 274 3.84 9.21 20.82
C GLN A 274 4.55 10.30 20.00
N VAL A 275 4.85 10.06 18.71
CA VAL A 275 5.40 11.09 17.81
C VAL A 275 4.46 12.27 17.66
N ALA A 276 3.15 12.04 17.47
CA ALA A 276 2.14 13.11 17.41
C ALA A 276 2.10 13.91 18.72
N ASP A 277 2.22 13.23 19.88
CA ASP A 277 2.25 13.90 21.18
C ASP A 277 3.49 14.75 21.38
N MET A 278 4.67 14.25 21.02
CA MET A 278 5.92 15.02 21.11
C MET A 278 5.84 16.26 20.22
N GLN A 279 5.32 16.13 19.01
CA GLN A 279 5.15 17.25 18.08
C GLN A 279 4.18 18.30 18.64
N PHE A 280 3.06 17.88 19.21
CA PHE A 280 2.08 18.77 19.84
C PHE A 280 2.67 19.47 21.07
N ARG A 281 3.33 18.74 21.99
CA ARG A 281 4.02 19.29 23.15
C ARG A 281 5.06 20.34 22.75
N ALA A 282 5.86 20.04 21.71
CA ALA A 282 6.87 20.98 21.19
C ALA A 282 6.23 22.25 20.64
N SER A 283 5.11 22.16 19.93
CA SER A 283 4.38 23.33 19.42
C SER A 283 3.85 24.20 20.57
N ALA A 284 3.22 23.58 21.57
CA ALA A 284 2.73 24.29 22.76
C ALA A 284 3.86 24.96 23.57
N LEU A 285 5.03 24.31 23.64
CA LEU A 285 6.20 24.88 24.32
C LEU A 285 6.79 26.06 23.54
N GLN A 286 6.80 25.98 22.19
CA GLN A 286 7.23 27.10 21.34
C GLN A 286 6.37 28.34 21.47
N GLU A 287 5.06 28.20 21.63
CA GLU A 287 4.13 29.32 21.85
C GLU A 287 4.35 30.03 23.18
N ARG A 288 4.98 29.36 24.15
CA ARG A 288 5.28 29.91 25.49
C ARG A 288 6.72 30.42 25.65
N ILE A 289 7.54 30.40 24.59
CA ILE A 289 8.92 30.94 24.64
C ILE A 289 8.86 32.42 25.04
N GLY A 290 9.55 32.77 26.12
CA GLY A 290 9.60 34.14 26.68
C GLY A 290 8.43 34.51 27.59
N ILE A 291 7.45 33.62 27.82
CA ILE A 291 6.24 33.91 28.63
C ILE A 291 6.14 33.01 29.88
N GLY A 292 7.15 32.21 30.21
CA GLY A 292 7.12 31.36 31.40
C GLY A 292 7.39 29.89 31.19
N SER A 293 8.05 29.51 30.08
CA SER A 293 8.60 28.16 29.88
C SER A 293 10.00 28.05 30.47
N SER A 294 10.32 26.91 31.12
CA SER A 294 11.63 26.66 31.66
C SER A 294 12.56 25.92 30.70
N LEU A 295 13.87 26.16 30.78
CA LEU A 295 14.87 25.39 30.05
C LEU A 295 14.79 23.89 30.39
N GLU A 296 14.42 23.56 31.61
CA GLU A 296 14.27 22.19 32.06
C GLU A 296 13.17 21.45 31.29
N GLU A 297 12.01 22.11 31.03
CA GLU A 297 10.94 21.53 30.20
C GLU A 297 11.45 21.21 28.78
N VAL A 298 12.31 22.05 28.21
CA VAL A 298 12.88 21.83 26.88
C VAL A 298 13.84 20.64 26.88
N TYR A 299 14.74 20.55 27.89
CA TYR A 299 15.66 19.42 28.01
C TYR A 299 14.91 18.09 28.17
N LEU A 300 13.90 18.06 29.05
CA LEU A 300 13.07 16.87 29.25
C LEU A 300 12.36 16.46 27.96
N LEU A 301 11.81 17.41 27.21
CA LEU A 301 11.14 17.10 25.94
C LEU A 301 12.12 16.61 24.86
N LEU A 302 13.31 17.18 24.78
CA LEU A 302 14.36 16.70 23.86
C LEU A 302 14.84 15.29 24.22
N ASP A 303 14.96 14.98 25.51
CA ASP A 303 15.32 13.65 26.00
C ASP A 303 14.21 12.63 25.72
N ASP A 304 12.93 12.99 25.95
CA ASP A 304 11.77 12.17 25.60
C ASP A 304 11.76 11.84 24.08
N MET A 305 12.03 12.86 23.23
CA MET A 305 12.10 12.68 21.77
C MET A 305 13.26 11.77 21.36
N HIS A 306 14.38 11.88 22.04
CA HIS A 306 15.55 11.01 21.79
C HIS A 306 15.23 9.56 22.14
N LYS A 307 14.69 9.31 23.34
CA LYS A 307 14.27 7.96 23.78
C LYS A 307 13.24 7.35 22.82
N LEU A 308 12.31 8.15 22.32
CA LEU A 308 11.34 7.69 21.35
C LEU A 308 12.00 7.35 20.00
N ASP A 309 12.99 8.13 19.54
CA ASP A 309 13.75 7.78 18.34
C ASP A 309 14.55 6.47 18.51
N GLU A 310 15.10 6.21 19.69
CA GLU A 310 15.74 4.92 20.01
C GLU A 310 14.75 3.76 19.94
N CYS A 311 13.52 3.92 20.44
CA CYS A 311 12.46 2.91 20.30
C CYS A 311 12.12 2.63 18.82
N LEU A 312 12.08 3.65 17.97
CA LEU A 312 11.86 3.52 16.53
C LEU A 312 13.05 2.81 15.84
N VAL A 313 14.30 3.07 16.27
CA VAL A 313 15.50 2.35 15.78
C VAL A 313 15.43 0.88 16.16
N LEU A 314 15.09 0.57 17.41
CA LEU A 314 14.94 -0.81 17.89
C LEU A 314 13.83 -1.55 17.12
N TRP A 315 12.71 -0.89 16.84
CA TRP A 315 11.66 -1.46 15.99
C TRP A 315 12.20 -1.82 14.60
N GLN A 316 12.93 -0.91 13.97
CA GLN A 316 13.55 -1.16 12.67
C GLN A 316 14.52 -2.35 12.71
N GLY A 317 15.35 -2.44 13.72
CA GLY A 317 16.29 -3.56 13.92
C GLY A 317 15.60 -4.92 14.00
N ASN A 318 14.41 -4.96 14.61
CA ASN A 318 13.64 -6.19 14.76
C ASN A 318 12.97 -6.64 13.45
N VAL A 319 12.56 -5.71 12.58
CA VAL A 319 11.80 -6.04 11.33
C VAL A 319 12.66 -6.04 10.08
N SER A 320 13.76 -5.28 10.04
CA SER A 320 14.57 -5.07 8.83
C SER A 320 15.11 -6.36 8.22
N ARG A 321 15.44 -7.35 9.06
CA ARG A 321 15.90 -8.67 8.60
C ARG A 321 14.93 -9.35 7.63
N PHE A 322 13.63 -9.09 7.77
CA PHE A 322 12.57 -9.73 6.99
C PHE A 322 12.02 -8.81 5.88
N TRP A 323 12.07 -7.49 6.08
CA TRP A 323 11.42 -6.52 5.20
C TRP A 323 12.40 -5.73 4.32
N GLY A 324 13.67 -5.69 4.66
CA GLY A 324 14.69 -4.83 4.07
C GLY A 324 14.88 -3.55 4.90
N PRO A 325 15.45 -2.48 4.36
CA PRO A 325 15.87 -2.33 2.97
C PRO A 325 17.10 -3.17 2.62
N PHE A 326 17.13 -3.67 1.37
CA PHE A 326 18.29 -4.30 0.77
C PHE A 326 18.86 -3.36 -0.31
N ASN A 327 20.18 -3.25 -0.40
CA ASN A 327 20.82 -2.43 -1.43
C ASN A 327 20.75 -3.14 -2.78
N TRP A 328 20.19 -2.47 -3.78
CA TRP A 328 20.09 -2.98 -5.13
C TRP A 328 20.99 -2.19 -6.07
N THR A 329 21.76 -2.88 -6.90
CA THR A 329 22.64 -2.27 -7.89
C THR A 329 21.99 -2.38 -9.27
N PRO A 330 21.70 -1.25 -9.94
CA PRO A 330 21.10 -1.27 -11.27
C PRO A 330 21.97 -2.04 -12.25
N PRO A 331 21.42 -2.97 -13.06
CA PRO A 331 22.12 -3.51 -14.22
C PRO A 331 22.51 -2.39 -15.19
N SER A 332 23.65 -2.50 -15.82
CA SER A 332 24.22 -1.46 -16.70
C SER A 332 23.38 -1.13 -17.94
N ILE A 333 22.35 -1.93 -18.26
CA ILE A 333 21.53 -1.79 -19.48
C ILE A 333 20.05 -1.81 -19.11
N ILE A 334 19.55 -0.71 -18.56
CA ILE A 334 18.10 -0.48 -18.41
C ILE A 334 17.73 0.78 -19.18
N PHE A 335 16.79 0.67 -20.10
CA PHE A 335 16.27 1.80 -20.85
C PHE A 335 14.73 1.87 -20.78
N PRO A 336 14.13 3.02 -20.46
CA PRO A 336 14.77 4.21 -19.90
C PRO A 336 15.47 3.94 -18.56
N PRO A 337 16.51 4.72 -18.20
CA PRO A 337 17.27 4.48 -16.98
C PRO A 337 16.40 4.68 -15.74
N ILE A 338 16.70 3.95 -14.68
CA ILE A 338 16.04 4.15 -13.37
C ILE A 338 16.56 5.45 -12.75
N GLN A 339 15.63 6.32 -12.37
CA GLN A 339 15.94 7.62 -11.78
C GLN A 339 16.26 7.46 -10.29
N ALA A 340 17.49 7.02 -9.98
CA ALA A 340 18.01 6.89 -8.61
C ALA A 340 18.88 8.12 -8.25
N PHE A 341 18.79 8.59 -7.00
CA PHE A 341 19.68 9.65 -6.52
C PHE A 341 21.06 9.05 -6.23
N GLN A 342 22.10 9.56 -6.90
CA GLN A 342 23.49 9.09 -6.77
C GLN A 342 23.64 7.55 -6.89
N GLY A 343 22.78 6.92 -7.71
CA GLY A 343 22.80 5.48 -7.92
C GLY A 343 22.28 4.63 -6.74
N SER A 344 21.86 5.26 -5.63
CA SER A 344 21.33 4.54 -4.47
C SER A 344 19.92 4.04 -4.71
N CYS A 345 19.70 2.74 -4.51
CA CYS A 345 18.40 2.10 -4.67
C CYS A 345 18.20 1.04 -3.59
N HIS A 346 17.09 1.14 -2.88
CA HIS A 346 16.64 0.16 -1.91
C HIS A 346 15.52 -0.70 -2.49
N VAL A 347 15.56 -1.99 -2.20
CA VAL A 347 14.48 -2.93 -2.48
C VAL A 347 13.97 -3.57 -1.19
N TYR A 348 12.75 -4.07 -1.23
CA TYR A 348 12.04 -4.59 -0.07
C TYR A 348 11.35 -5.89 -0.46
N THR A 349 10.93 -6.69 0.53
CA THR A 349 10.20 -7.94 0.27
C THR A 349 8.82 -7.71 -0.34
N SER A 350 8.21 -6.53 -0.12
CA SER A 350 6.92 -6.14 -0.70
C SER A 350 6.74 -4.63 -0.70
N ILE A 351 5.79 -4.15 -1.50
CA ILE A 351 5.36 -2.73 -1.47
C ILE A 351 4.88 -2.32 -0.07
N ASN A 352 4.23 -3.22 0.65
CA ASN A 352 3.76 -2.94 2.01
C ASN A 352 4.94 -2.80 3.00
N ALA A 353 5.98 -3.63 2.87
CA ALA A 353 7.20 -3.50 3.69
C ALA A 353 7.90 -2.15 3.43
N ALA A 354 8.02 -1.74 2.16
CA ALA A 354 8.55 -0.43 1.78
C ALA A 354 7.75 0.71 2.40
N ARG A 355 6.41 0.62 2.35
CA ARG A 355 5.52 1.60 2.97
C ARG A 355 5.79 1.73 4.47
N ARG A 356 5.79 0.63 5.22
CA ARG A 356 5.97 0.65 6.68
C ARG A 356 7.33 1.20 7.11
N LEU A 357 8.39 0.85 6.37
CA LEU A 357 9.71 1.42 6.63
C LEU A 357 9.80 2.92 6.27
N ASN A 358 9.02 3.39 5.30
CA ASN A 358 8.92 4.82 5.02
C ASN A 358 8.01 5.55 6.02
N ASP A 359 6.97 4.92 6.58
CA ASP A 359 6.21 5.45 7.73
C ASP A 359 7.15 5.67 8.93
N LEU A 360 7.99 4.68 9.26
CA LEU A 360 9.02 4.80 10.29
C LEU A 360 9.98 5.97 10.03
N ARG A 361 10.51 6.08 8.79
CA ARG A 361 11.43 7.18 8.43
C ARG A 361 10.74 8.53 8.58
N SER A 362 9.47 8.63 8.21
CA SER A 362 8.67 9.84 8.37
C SER A 362 8.45 10.21 9.84
N TYR A 363 8.20 9.24 10.71
CA TYR A 363 8.09 9.44 12.15
C TYR A 363 9.39 9.96 12.75
N ARG A 364 10.51 9.32 12.45
CA ARG A 364 11.85 9.75 12.89
C ARG A 364 12.23 11.12 12.35
N LEU A 365 11.88 11.40 11.07
CA LEU A 365 12.12 12.69 10.44
C LEU A 365 11.29 13.80 11.11
N THR A 366 10.05 13.50 11.48
CA THR A 366 9.19 14.42 12.25
C THR A 366 9.80 14.75 13.60
N LEU A 367 10.28 13.75 14.36
CA LEU A 367 10.96 13.98 15.64
C LEU A 367 12.22 14.83 15.47
N ALA A 368 13.10 14.45 14.53
CA ALA A 368 14.36 15.16 14.29
C ALA A 368 14.14 16.62 13.88
N THR A 369 13.18 16.87 12.98
CA THR A 369 12.85 18.25 12.54
C THR A 369 12.18 19.05 13.64
N THR A 370 11.35 18.45 14.46
CA THR A 370 10.71 19.09 15.63
C THR A 370 11.75 19.46 16.68
N SER A 371 12.68 18.55 17.00
CA SER A 371 13.80 18.81 17.92
C SER A 371 14.66 19.96 17.41
N LEU A 372 15.06 19.92 16.14
CA LEU A 372 15.90 20.98 15.55
C LEU A 372 15.20 22.35 15.56
N LYS A 373 13.90 22.39 15.28
CA LYS A 373 13.10 23.62 15.34
C LYS A 373 13.05 24.15 16.77
N LEU A 374 12.79 23.30 17.74
CA LEU A 374 12.73 23.67 19.14
C LEU A 374 14.08 24.25 19.61
N ILE A 375 15.20 23.58 19.32
CA ILE A 375 16.55 24.04 19.65
C ILE A 375 16.86 25.41 19.05
N ARG A 376 16.52 25.62 17.76
CA ARG A 376 16.77 26.90 17.08
C ARG A 376 15.95 28.05 17.62
N GLU A 377 14.68 27.82 17.93
CA GLU A 377 13.82 28.89 18.46
C GLU A 377 14.29 29.28 19.89
N TRP A 378 14.65 28.31 20.72
CA TRP A 378 15.20 28.58 22.04
C TRP A 378 16.58 29.20 21.99
N GLY A 379 17.45 28.78 21.10
CA GLY A 379 18.79 29.36 20.92
C GLY A 379 18.78 30.83 20.51
N LYS A 380 17.69 31.33 19.89
CA LYS A 380 17.51 32.77 19.62
C LYS A 380 17.32 33.57 20.90
N SER A 381 16.67 33.00 21.90
CA SER A 381 16.38 33.64 23.18
C SER A 381 17.47 33.38 24.24
N CYS A 382 18.22 32.28 24.12
CA CYS A 382 19.28 31.85 25.02
C CYS A 382 20.41 31.17 24.23
N PRO A 383 21.44 31.92 23.76
CA PRO A 383 22.54 31.35 22.98
C PRO A 383 23.31 30.25 23.71
N GLU A 384 23.51 30.36 25.03
CA GLU A 384 24.20 29.39 25.87
C GLU A 384 23.50 28.02 25.88
N PHE A 385 22.21 28.00 25.61
CA PHE A 385 21.43 26.77 25.50
C PHE A 385 21.98 25.81 24.45
N CYS A 386 22.39 26.32 23.30
CA CYS A 386 22.92 25.49 22.19
C CYS A 386 24.24 24.78 22.59
N GLU A 387 25.03 25.35 23.48
CA GLU A 387 26.30 24.80 23.95
C GLU A 387 26.11 23.73 25.05
N SER A 388 25.00 23.81 25.77
CA SER A 388 24.68 22.92 26.91
C SER A 388 23.86 21.67 26.50
N ILE A 389 23.48 21.53 25.24
CA ILE A 389 22.68 20.39 24.74
C ILE A 389 23.56 19.10 24.74
N PRO A 390 23.05 17.98 25.27
CA PRO A 390 23.74 16.69 25.22
C PRO A 390 24.15 16.28 23.81
N GLY A 391 25.29 15.64 23.62
CA GLY A 391 25.87 15.30 22.31
C GLY A 391 24.95 14.53 21.38
N HIS A 392 24.08 13.66 21.92
CA HIS A 392 23.07 12.92 21.15
C HIS A 392 21.94 13.81 20.58
N SER A 393 21.67 14.94 21.24
CA SER A 393 20.72 15.97 20.78
C SER A 393 21.42 17.17 20.14
N SER A 394 22.72 17.10 19.87
CA SER A 394 23.47 18.17 19.23
C SER A 394 22.88 18.49 17.84
N VAL A 395 22.91 19.76 17.45
CA VAL A 395 22.44 20.23 16.14
C VAL A 395 23.08 19.42 15.01
N HIS A 396 24.39 19.16 15.10
CA HIS A 396 25.12 18.37 14.09
C HIS A 396 24.60 16.92 14.02
N GLY A 397 24.39 16.25 15.15
CA GLY A 397 23.85 14.88 15.21
C GLY A 397 22.43 14.80 14.63
N ILE A 398 21.58 15.76 14.96
CA ILE A 398 20.21 15.83 14.41
C ILE A 398 20.23 16.06 12.89
N VAL A 399 21.04 16.98 12.40
CA VAL A 399 21.19 17.26 10.97
C VAL A 399 21.69 16.04 10.20
N SER A 400 22.69 15.34 10.73
CA SER A 400 23.20 14.10 10.14
C SER A 400 22.14 13.00 10.08
N ARG A 401 21.31 12.89 11.13
CA ARG A 401 20.16 11.96 11.17
C ARG A 401 19.11 12.32 10.15
N ILE A 402 18.76 13.59 10.01
CA ILE A 402 17.82 14.08 8.98
C ILE A 402 18.33 13.70 7.59
N GLN A 403 19.62 13.97 7.30
CA GLN A 403 20.20 13.62 6.01
C GLN A 403 20.12 12.12 5.73
N TRP A 404 20.44 11.27 6.70
CA TRP A 404 20.37 9.81 6.56
C TRP A 404 18.94 9.34 6.28
N LEU A 405 17.94 9.91 6.96
CA LEU A 405 16.52 9.59 6.74
C LEU A 405 16.03 10.03 5.36
N VAL A 406 16.44 11.23 4.92
CA VAL A 406 16.15 11.75 3.57
C VAL A 406 16.77 10.83 2.50
N ASP A 407 18.04 10.43 2.68
CA ASP A 407 18.72 9.49 1.77
C ASP A 407 17.95 8.17 1.66
N GLY A 408 17.48 7.63 2.81
CA GLY A 408 16.72 6.39 2.86
C GLY A 408 15.36 6.47 2.15
N ILE A 409 14.66 7.61 2.25
CA ILE A 409 13.42 7.85 1.50
C ILE A 409 13.75 7.97 0.01
N CYS A 410 14.76 8.75 -0.38
CA CYS A 410 15.18 8.89 -1.78
C CYS A 410 15.56 7.54 -2.41
N ALA A 411 16.31 6.70 -1.69
CA ALA A 411 16.72 5.38 -2.16
C ALA A 411 15.53 4.41 -2.35
N SER A 412 14.39 4.63 -1.69
CA SER A 412 13.18 3.81 -1.84
C SER A 412 12.33 4.16 -3.07
N VAL A 413 12.55 5.33 -3.68
CA VAL A 413 11.74 5.82 -4.81
C VAL A 413 11.77 4.88 -6.01
N PRO A 414 12.95 4.35 -6.46
CA PRO A 414 12.99 3.48 -7.63
C PRO A 414 12.21 2.18 -7.48
N PHE A 415 12.15 1.62 -6.28
CA PHE A 415 11.38 0.41 -5.97
C PHE A 415 9.87 0.62 -6.21
N CYS A 416 9.37 1.81 -5.91
CA CYS A 416 7.96 2.16 -6.03
C CYS A 416 7.59 2.71 -7.41
N LEU A 417 8.49 3.47 -8.06
CA LEU A 417 8.18 4.20 -9.30
C LEU A 417 8.78 3.55 -10.55
N GLY A 418 9.80 2.71 -10.40
CA GLY A 418 10.52 2.09 -11.52
C GLY A 418 11.05 3.12 -12.53
N ASN A 419 11.29 2.67 -13.76
CA ASN A 419 11.68 3.50 -14.88
C ASN A 419 10.49 4.04 -15.70
N ARG A 420 9.28 4.08 -15.12
CA ARG A 420 8.07 4.61 -15.77
C ARG A 420 8.28 6.04 -16.23
N SER A 421 7.91 6.32 -17.48
CA SER A 421 8.08 7.63 -18.12
C SER A 421 6.78 8.23 -18.65
N ARG A 422 5.62 7.68 -18.27
CA ARG A 422 4.28 8.19 -18.62
C ARG A 422 3.26 7.82 -17.54
N ALA A 423 2.13 8.51 -17.53
CA ALA A 423 1.00 8.15 -16.69
C ALA A 423 0.52 6.72 -17.01
N GLY A 424 0.00 6.02 -15.99
CA GLY A 424 -0.41 4.63 -16.11
C GLY A 424 -1.65 4.44 -16.99
N SER A 425 -1.66 3.36 -17.77
CA SER A 425 -2.80 2.88 -18.56
C SER A 425 -2.89 1.36 -18.48
N LEU A 426 -4.02 0.77 -18.89
CA LEU A 426 -4.20 -0.68 -18.91
C LEU A 426 -3.18 -1.41 -19.79
N LEU A 427 -2.62 -0.73 -20.81
CA LEU A 427 -1.59 -1.29 -21.68
C LEU A 427 -0.25 -1.50 -20.96
N ASP A 428 -0.04 -0.82 -19.84
CA ASP A 428 1.21 -0.84 -19.10
C ASP A 428 1.48 -2.19 -18.43
N PHE A 429 0.43 -2.95 -18.12
CA PHE A 429 0.56 -4.30 -17.57
C PHE A 429 1.20 -5.30 -18.56
N ASN A 430 1.26 -4.96 -19.84
CA ASN A 430 1.92 -5.75 -20.88
C ASN A 430 3.25 -5.12 -21.32
N GLN A 431 3.72 -4.07 -20.64
CA GLN A 431 4.91 -3.31 -21.04
C GLN A 431 6.18 -3.93 -20.46
N ALA A 432 6.79 -4.85 -21.19
CA ALA A 432 8.02 -5.53 -20.78
C ALA A 432 9.24 -4.59 -20.58
N SER A 433 9.21 -3.37 -21.14
CA SER A 433 10.32 -2.40 -21.04
C SER A 433 10.36 -1.68 -19.69
N TRP A 434 9.31 -1.75 -18.88
CA TRP A 434 9.33 -1.15 -17.56
C TRP A 434 9.92 -2.08 -16.53
N THR A 435 10.90 -1.57 -15.82
CA THR A 435 11.65 -2.29 -14.79
C THR A 435 11.38 -1.66 -13.44
N PHE A 436 11.06 -2.50 -12.47
CA PHE A 436 10.99 -2.13 -11.06
C PHE A 436 12.08 -2.90 -10.32
N PRO A 437 12.98 -2.23 -9.60
CA PRO A 437 13.95 -2.91 -8.74
C PRO A 437 13.22 -3.86 -7.79
N THR A 438 13.69 -5.10 -7.71
CA THR A 438 13.07 -6.13 -6.86
C THR A 438 14.13 -6.89 -6.09
N CYS A 439 13.76 -7.42 -4.92
CA CYS A 439 14.64 -8.27 -4.14
C CYS A 439 14.94 -9.62 -4.82
N HIS A 440 14.15 -10.03 -5.81
CA HIS A 440 14.42 -11.24 -6.60
C HIS A 440 15.67 -11.13 -7.49
N ASP A 441 16.11 -9.90 -7.79
CA ASP A 441 17.33 -9.64 -8.58
C ASP A 441 18.60 -9.77 -7.74
N MET A 442 18.47 -10.01 -6.43
CA MET A 442 19.59 -10.02 -5.49
C MET A 442 20.03 -11.45 -5.14
N SER A 443 21.21 -11.83 -5.61
CA SER A 443 21.83 -13.11 -5.28
C SER A 443 22.12 -13.31 -3.78
N GLU A 444 22.33 -12.21 -3.05
CA GLU A 444 22.59 -12.22 -1.60
C GLU A 444 21.40 -12.66 -0.76
N MET A 445 20.18 -12.46 -1.22
CA MET A 445 18.97 -12.92 -0.51
C MET A 445 18.93 -14.44 -0.33
N TYR A 446 19.45 -15.20 -1.30
CA TYR A 446 19.53 -16.66 -1.18
C TYR A 446 20.47 -17.11 -0.06
N GLY A 447 21.47 -16.30 0.32
CA GLY A 447 22.35 -16.56 1.45
C GLY A 447 21.71 -16.29 2.82
N LEU A 448 20.81 -15.31 2.91
CA LEU A 448 20.12 -14.92 4.16
C LEU A 448 19.03 -15.91 4.58
N TYR A 449 18.37 -16.55 3.60
CA TYR A 449 17.23 -17.44 3.83
C TYR A 449 17.54 -18.93 3.67
N GLY A 450 18.76 -19.29 3.25
CA GLY A 450 19.16 -20.67 2.98
C GLY A 450 18.53 -21.24 1.71
N ARG A 451 19.16 -22.27 1.13
CA ARG A 451 18.75 -22.91 -0.14
C ARG A 451 17.40 -23.65 -0.11
N LEU A 452 16.62 -23.60 0.95
CA LEU A 452 15.53 -24.55 1.20
C LEU A 452 14.12 -23.96 1.27
N ALA A 453 13.94 -22.64 1.21
CA ALA A 453 12.59 -22.06 1.16
C ALA A 453 12.60 -20.78 0.31
N GLU A 454 11.61 -20.63 -0.57
CA GLU A 454 11.23 -19.29 -1.03
C GLU A 454 11.03 -18.42 0.23
N PRO A 455 11.65 -17.24 0.32
CA PRO A 455 11.55 -16.40 1.51
C PRO A 455 10.07 -16.15 1.81
N MET A 456 9.60 -16.58 2.98
CA MET A 456 8.21 -16.38 3.38
C MET A 456 7.89 -14.90 3.38
N GLY A 457 6.83 -14.49 2.68
CA GLY A 457 6.37 -13.12 2.63
C GLY A 457 7.01 -12.24 1.55
N VAL A 458 7.87 -12.77 0.68
CA VAL A 458 8.37 -12.04 -0.49
C VAL A 458 7.30 -12.05 -1.57
N GLU A 459 6.99 -10.87 -2.08
CA GLU A 459 6.07 -10.66 -3.20
C GLU A 459 6.66 -11.24 -4.48
N SER A 460 5.88 -11.94 -5.31
CA SER A 460 6.38 -12.45 -6.58
C SER A 460 6.77 -11.29 -7.52
N PRO A 461 7.69 -11.48 -8.49
CA PRO A 461 8.05 -10.43 -9.44
C PRO A 461 6.84 -9.87 -10.19
N SER A 462 5.85 -10.70 -10.54
CA SER A 462 4.65 -10.27 -11.24
C SER A 462 3.70 -9.48 -10.33
N ASP A 463 3.60 -9.84 -9.06
CA ASP A 463 2.78 -9.13 -8.10
C ASP A 463 3.42 -7.80 -7.73
N HIS A 464 4.74 -7.79 -7.48
CA HIS A 464 5.48 -6.54 -7.29
C HIS A 464 5.31 -5.59 -8.47
N TYR A 465 5.44 -6.07 -9.71
CA TYR A 465 5.22 -5.27 -10.92
C TYR A 465 3.80 -4.66 -10.94
N SER A 466 2.79 -5.47 -10.72
CA SER A 466 1.39 -5.01 -10.68
C SER A 466 1.16 -3.97 -9.59
N HIS A 467 1.63 -4.22 -8.38
CA HIS A 467 1.46 -3.34 -7.23
C HIS A 467 2.30 -2.05 -7.34
N ALA A 468 3.50 -2.12 -7.90
CA ALA A 468 4.31 -0.93 -8.18
C ALA A 468 3.65 -0.03 -9.23
N LEU A 469 3.03 -0.62 -10.28
CA LEU A 469 2.25 0.15 -11.26
C LEU A 469 1.07 0.88 -10.64
N THR A 470 0.37 0.25 -9.71
CA THR A 470 -0.91 0.76 -9.16
C THR A 470 -0.72 1.53 -7.86
N GLN A 471 -0.08 0.93 -6.86
CA GLN A 471 0.07 1.51 -5.52
C GLN A 471 1.41 2.21 -5.31
N GLY A 472 2.45 1.84 -6.07
CA GLY A 472 3.81 2.35 -5.81
C GLY A 472 3.89 3.87 -5.80
N SER A 473 3.38 4.52 -6.85
CA SER A 473 3.35 6.00 -6.92
C SER A 473 2.43 6.62 -5.87
N TRP A 474 1.32 5.97 -5.53
CA TRP A 474 0.41 6.41 -4.48
C TRP A 474 1.07 6.42 -3.10
N LEU A 475 1.75 5.34 -2.74
CA LEU A 475 2.39 5.19 -1.43
C LEU A 475 3.59 6.14 -1.25
N MET A 476 4.30 6.44 -2.34
CA MET A 476 5.42 7.39 -2.31
C MET A 476 5.00 8.86 -2.28
N LEU A 477 3.75 9.19 -2.63
CA LEU A 477 3.30 10.57 -2.75
C LEU A 477 3.40 11.33 -1.43
N SER A 478 2.98 10.71 -0.32
CA SER A 478 3.03 11.34 1.01
C SER A 478 4.47 11.60 1.49
N ASN A 479 5.38 10.65 1.24
CA ASN A 479 6.78 10.78 1.64
C ASN A 479 7.50 11.87 0.87
N LEU A 480 7.31 11.92 -0.46
CA LEU A 480 7.89 13.00 -1.29
C LEU A 480 7.28 14.36 -0.97
N ALA A 481 5.95 14.42 -0.74
CA ALA A 481 5.29 15.65 -0.29
C ALA A 481 5.83 16.14 1.06
N LEU A 482 6.09 15.23 2.02
CA LEU A 482 6.71 15.56 3.31
C LEU A 482 8.09 16.19 3.10
N LEU A 483 8.95 15.58 2.27
CA LEU A 483 10.28 16.13 1.98
C LEU A 483 10.19 17.52 1.33
N VAL A 484 9.34 17.68 0.32
CA VAL A 484 9.14 18.98 -0.35
C VAL A 484 8.59 20.03 0.64
N ALA A 485 7.60 19.65 1.49
CA ALA A 485 7.05 20.56 2.49
C ALA A 485 8.09 20.98 3.55
N MET A 486 8.94 20.06 3.95
CA MET A 486 10.00 20.29 4.92
C MET A 486 11.03 21.33 4.42
N PHE A 487 11.43 21.22 3.15
CA PHE A 487 12.45 22.12 2.57
C PHE A 487 11.85 23.42 1.99
N LEU A 488 10.61 23.39 1.49
CA LEU A 488 10.03 24.47 0.69
C LEU A 488 8.70 25.03 1.23
N GLY A 489 8.21 24.53 2.36
CA GLY A 489 6.95 24.96 2.97
C GLY A 489 6.96 26.45 3.34
N SER A 490 5.77 27.09 3.44
CA SER A 490 5.59 28.52 3.74
C SER A 490 6.12 28.96 5.12
N LYS A 491 6.32 28.00 6.00
CA LYS A 491 7.14 28.12 7.21
C LYS A 491 8.39 27.30 6.95
N ALA A 492 9.25 27.73 5.96
CA ALA A 492 10.49 27.02 5.66
C ALA A 492 11.08 26.55 6.98
N PHE A 493 10.86 25.27 7.31
CA PHE A 493 11.02 24.76 8.67
C PHE A 493 12.46 24.94 9.12
N ILE A 494 13.37 25.07 8.13
CA ILE A 494 14.78 25.20 8.41
C ILE A 494 15.44 25.89 7.20
N PRO A 495 15.70 27.21 7.25
CA PRO A 495 16.62 27.81 6.30
C PRO A 495 17.96 27.09 6.43
N ALA A 496 18.46 26.51 5.34
CA ALA A 496 19.76 25.85 5.23
C ALA A 496 19.93 24.56 6.08
N LEU A 497 19.02 23.55 5.93
CA LEU A 497 19.46 22.17 6.10
C LEU A 497 20.43 21.86 4.96
N PRO A 498 21.67 21.42 5.26
CA PRO A 498 22.56 20.92 4.22
C PRO A 498 21.97 19.60 3.71
N VAL A 499 21.33 19.63 2.54
CA VAL A 499 21.07 18.43 1.75
C VAL A 499 22.25 18.22 0.81
N ARG A 500 22.46 16.97 0.37
CA ARG A 500 23.49 16.68 -0.62
C ARG A 500 23.30 17.55 -1.87
N GLU A 501 24.41 17.87 -2.51
CA GLU A 501 24.36 18.63 -3.76
C GLU A 501 23.43 17.97 -4.78
N GLY A 502 22.54 18.74 -5.39
CA GLY A 502 21.55 18.25 -6.37
C GLY A 502 20.37 17.47 -5.77
N GLN A 503 20.35 17.17 -4.46
CA GLN A 503 19.30 16.32 -3.87
C GLN A 503 17.93 17.01 -3.82
N LEU A 504 17.88 18.28 -3.46
CA LEU A 504 16.60 19.02 -3.42
C LEU A 504 15.93 19.14 -4.79
N PRO A 505 16.61 19.55 -5.88
CA PRO A 505 16.05 19.51 -7.22
C PRO A 505 15.59 18.09 -7.63
N TRP A 506 16.35 17.05 -7.27
CA TRP A 506 15.96 15.67 -7.55
C TRP A 506 14.68 15.28 -6.80
N ILE A 507 14.55 15.61 -5.51
CA ILE A 507 13.34 15.37 -4.72
C ILE A 507 12.14 16.07 -5.38
N CYS A 508 12.30 17.34 -5.77
CA CYS A 508 11.27 18.11 -6.46
C CYS A 508 10.86 17.45 -7.79
N GLN A 509 11.83 17.01 -8.58
CA GLN A 509 11.58 16.26 -9.81
C GLN A 509 10.81 14.97 -9.54
N GLN A 510 11.23 14.14 -8.57
CA GLN A 510 10.53 12.88 -8.27
C GLN A 510 9.12 13.13 -7.70
N TYR A 511 8.90 14.20 -6.95
CA TYR A 511 7.57 14.60 -6.51
C TYR A 511 6.66 14.97 -7.70
N LEU A 512 7.13 15.81 -8.61
CA LEU A 512 6.38 16.20 -9.82
C LEU A 512 6.17 15.00 -10.76
N ARG A 513 7.19 14.14 -10.91
CA ARG A 513 7.08 12.86 -11.63
C ARG A 513 6.00 11.98 -11.02
N ASN A 514 5.97 11.87 -9.70
CA ASN A 514 4.97 11.08 -8.99
C ASN A 514 3.54 11.63 -9.20
N LEU A 515 3.36 12.96 -9.16
CA LEU A 515 2.07 13.59 -9.52
C LEU A 515 1.66 13.20 -10.96
N SER A 516 2.59 13.28 -11.92
CA SER A 516 2.33 12.93 -13.32
C SER A 516 1.99 11.45 -13.51
N LEU A 517 2.68 10.55 -12.82
CA LEU A 517 2.39 9.10 -12.85
C LEU A 517 0.98 8.77 -12.34
N ASN A 518 0.48 9.54 -11.36
CA ASN A 518 -0.90 9.46 -10.88
C ASN A 518 -1.88 10.28 -11.73
N ALA A 519 -1.43 10.87 -12.84
CA ALA A 519 -2.18 11.77 -13.69
C ALA A 519 -2.84 12.92 -12.89
N ILE A 520 -2.14 13.43 -11.88
CA ILE A 520 -2.51 14.62 -11.12
C ILE A 520 -1.90 15.80 -11.86
N GLU A 521 -2.76 16.69 -12.38
CA GLU A 521 -2.34 17.85 -13.14
C GLU A 521 -1.65 18.86 -12.21
N TRP A 522 -0.43 19.26 -12.57
CA TRP A 522 0.35 20.24 -11.83
C TRP A 522 0.85 21.41 -12.71
N THR A 523 0.81 21.25 -14.05
CA THR A 523 1.10 22.26 -15.04
C THR A 523 0.34 21.95 -16.34
N HIS A 524 0.07 22.96 -17.16
CA HIS A 524 -0.50 22.80 -18.50
C HIS A 524 0.59 22.64 -19.58
N ASP A 525 1.88 22.81 -19.23
CA ASP A 525 3.00 22.60 -20.13
C ASP A 525 3.32 21.11 -20.28
N SER A 526 2.80 20.50 -21.34
CA SER A 526 3.01 19.08 -21.65
C SER A 526 4.48 18.70 -21.87
N LEU A 527 5.28 19.62 -22.43
CA LEU A 527 6.72 19.40 -22.64
C LEU A 527 7.46 19.34 -21.31
N LEU A 528 7.10 20.20 -20.36
CA LEU A 528 7.67 20.16 -19.01
C LEU A 528 7.31 18.85 -18.29
N VAL A 529 6.06 18.40 -18.42
CA VAL A 529 5.62 17.10 -17.87
C VAL A 529 6.43 15.95 -18.46
N GLU A 530 6.65 15.93 -19.78
CA GLU A 530 7.44 14.90 -20.46
C GLU A 530 8.89 14.87 -19.97
N LYS A 531 9.54 16.03 -19.86
CA LYS A 531 10.91 16.16 -19.33
C LYS A 531 11.02 15.61 -17.91
N VAL A 532 10.06 15.93 -17.05
CA VAL A 532 10.04 15.46 -15.66
C VAL A 532 9.80 13.95 -15.60
N LEU A 533 8.89 13.42 -16.42
CA LEU A 533 8.59 11.99 -16.48
C LEU A 533 9.79 11.17 -16.97
N THR A 534 10.43 11.62 -18.03
CA THR A 534 11.56 10.89 -18.65
C THR A 534 12.88 11.12 -17.90
N GLY A 535 13.01 12.21 -17.18
CA GLY A 535 14.29 12.67 -16.58
C GLY A 535 15.28 13.19 -17.61
N ALA A 536 14.89 13.30 -18.89
CA ALA A 536 15.73 13.81 -19.97
C ALA A 536 15.52 15.32 -20.17
N ASN A 537 16.60 16.04 -20.43
CA ASN A 537 16.55 17.50 -20.69
C ASN A 537 15.76 18.26 -19.61
N LEU A 538 16.04 17.96 -18.35
CA LEU A 538 15.36 18.58 -17.21
C LEU A 538 15.49 20.11 -17.26
N PRO A 539 14.46 20.83 -16.81
CA PRO A 539 14.54 22.27 -16.66
C PRO A 539 15.53 22.65 -15.56
N PRO A 540 15.96 23.92 -15.49
CA PRO A 540 16.79 24.40 -14.40
C PRO A 540 16.19 24.10 -13.02
N ALA A 541 17.05 23.88 -12.01
CA ALA A 541 16.66 23.49 -10.66
C ALA A 541 15.61 24.41 -10.01
N ASN A 542 15.74 25.73 -10.23
CA ASN A 542 14.81 26.73 -9.71
C ASN A 542 13.37 26.54 -10.25
N VAL A 543 13.21 26.07 -11.48
CA VAL A 543 11.89 25.79 -12.07
C VAL A 543 11.26 24.59 -11.36
N LEU A 544 12.00 23.48 -11.20
CA LEU A 544 11.53 22.30 -10.47
C LEU A 544 11.14 22.65 -9.03
N ILE A 545 11.96 23.41 -8.34
CA ILE A 545 11.74 23.86 -6.96
C ILE A 545 10.48 24.74 -6.88
N SER A 546 10.31 25.70 -7.80
CA SER A 546 9.15 26.59 -7.82
C SER A 546 7.85 25.82 -8.05
N GLU A 547 7.82 24.91 -9.04
CA GLU A 547 6.65 24.09 -9.34
C GLU A 547 6.30 23.15 -8.20
N ALA A 548 7.28 22.44 -7.63
CA ALA A 548 7.06 21.56 -6.49
C ALA A 548 6.54 22.32 -5.26
N SER A 549 7.08 23.51 -4.97
CA SER A 549 6.62 24.39 -3.88
C SER A 549 5.17 24.85 -4.09
N ARG A 550 4.80 25.19 -5.32
CA ARG A 550 3.43 25.55 -5.67
C ARG A 550 2.47 24.38 -5.46
N CYS A 551 2.88 23.19 -5.92
CA CYS A 551 2.05 22.00 -5.82
C CYS A 551 1.86 21.52 -4.38
N VAL A 552 2.91 21.48 -3.55
CA VAL A 552 2.81 21.03 -2.17
C VAL A 552 1.90 21.94 -1.35
N ARG A 553 1.95 23.27 -1.59
CA ARG A 553 1.02 24.22 -0.93
C ARG A 553 -0.42 23.99 -1.35
N ARG A 554 -0.68 23.66 -2.63
CA ARG A 554 -2.02 23.33 -3.12
C ARG A 554 -2.54 22.03 -2.51
N VAL A 555 -1.73 20.99 -2.50
CA VAL A 555 -2.08 19.68 -1.92
C VAL A 555 -2.31 19.80 -0.41
N SER A 556 -1.45 20.54 0.29
CA SER A 556 -1.63 20.78 1.74
C SER A 556 -2.93 21.53 2.04
N ARG A 557 -3.31 22.54 1.23
CA ARG A 557 -4.60 23.24 1.39
C ARG A 557 -5.79 22.36 1.06
N GLY A 558 -5.68 21.47 0.07
CA GLY A 558 -6.73 20.51 -0.28
C GLY A 558 -6.93 19.40 0.77
N LEU A 559 -5.87 19.09 1.53
CA LEU A 559 -5.88 18.13 2.62
C LEU A 559 -6.16 18.78 4.00
N GLN A 560 -5.96 20.08 4.12
CA GLN A 560 -6.42 20.85 5.28
C GLN A 560 -7.91 21.08 5.15
N LEU A 561 -8.68 20.25 5.83
CA LEU A 561 -10.06 20.54 6.14
C LEU A 561 -10.04 21.73 7.10
N ARG A 562 -10.29 22.93 6.60
CA ARG A 562 -10.75 24.00 7.49
C ARG A 562 -12.16 23.62 7.92
N ASP A 563 -12.29 23.29 9.18
CA ASP A 563 -13.50 23.59 9.93
C ASP A 563 -13.52 25.13 10.06
N ASP A 564 -14.08 25.82 9.07
CA ASP A 564 -14.62 27.16 9.26
C ASP A 564 -16.13 26.95 9.51
N PRO A 565 -16.70 27.55 10.60
CA PRO A 565 -18.04 27.30 11.10
C PRO A 565 -19.15 27.64 10.11
#